data_d9efbd84afd9c8c680c23f5f1f74874b
#
_entry.id   d9efbd84afd9c8c680c23f5f1f74874b
#
_cell.length_a   1.000
_cell.length_b   1.000
_cell.length_c   1.000
_cell.angle_alpha   90.00
_cell.angle_beta   90.00
_cell.angle_gamma   90.00
#
_symmetry.space_group_name_H-M   'P 1'
#
loop_
_entity.id
_entity.type
_entity.pdbx_description
1 polymer ?
#
loop_
_entity_poly.entity_id
_entity_poly.type
_entity_poly.pdbx_seq_one_letter_code
_entity_poly.pdbx_strand_id
1 'polypeptide(L)'
;VVLLSGTGGAADEWTSVSDAANPQAPATASPKSVFDTLARSAHVCAYDRPGTTSSSGALSPSTTVTQPTTAQDGVNDLEALLSAARQRAPYVMVGASWGGLIAQLFAREHPKETAGIVLVDSASAFLKKTFTPTQWSNWMTVIAEARTDPDLESPDYVTSLAELAAAPAMPRVPAEVLSSDQKWDLGVTPGQSTWPAWLAAQDLLARSLDATHIGKTNSGHGIAVQQPALVAQAIATVLHRAR
;
A
#
# COMPACT_ATOMS: atom_id res chain seq x y z
N VAL A 1 -14.09 2.40 4.61
CA VAL A 1 -12.71 2.55 4.08
C VAL A 1 -11.82 1.59 4.82
N VAL A 2 -10.98 0.86 4.09
CA VAL A 2 -9.98 -0.07 4.65
C VAL A 2 -8.59 0.40 4.22
N LEU A 3 -7.71 0.65 5.18
CA LEU A 3 -6.36 1.18 4.97
C LEU A 3 -5.33 0.07 5.19
N LEU A 4 -4.50 -0.19 4.17
CA LEU A 4 -3.44 -1.20 4.17
C LEU A 4 -2.07 -0.51 4.04
N SER A 5 -1.24 -0.66 5.05
CA SER A 5 0.10 -0.06 5.14
C SER A 5 1.10 -0.70 4.18
N GLY A 6 2.22 -0.03 3.94
CA GLY A 6 3.35 -0.55 3.17
C GLY A 6 4.04 -1.74 3.83
N THR A 7 5.11 -2.26 3.20
CA THR A 7 5.92 -3.36 3.73
C THR A 7 6.42 -3.05 5.13
N GLY A 8 6.18 -3.97 6.07
CA GLY A 8 6.64 -3.88 7.45
C GLY A 8 5.98 -2.77 8.27
N GLY A 9 5.16 -1.91 7.66
CA GLY A 9 4.49 -0.81 8.34
C GLY A 9 3.19 -1.23 9.02
N ALA A 10 3.03 -0.85 10.30
CA ALA A 10 1.81 -1.04 11.06
C ALA A 10 0.73 0.01 10.73
N ALA A 11 -0.43 -0.09 11.32
CA ALA A 11 -1.56 0.83 11.11
C ALA A 11 -1.25 2.28 11.46
N ASP A 12 -0.20 2.53 12.24
CA ASP A 12 0.24 3.87 12.63
C ASP A 12 0.79 4.70 11.45
N GLU A 13 1.13 4.07 10.31
CA GLU A 13 1.35 4.79 9.04
C GLU A 13 0.18 5.72 8.70
N TRP A 14 -1.03 5.30 9.00
CA TRP A 14 -2.26 6.04 8.67
C TRP A 14 -2.69 7.04 9.76
N THR A 15 -2.18 6.89 10.97
CA THR A 15 -2.51 7.78 12.11
C THR A 15 -1.41 8.78 12.42
N SER A 16 -0.29 8.74 11.68
CA SER A 16 0.89 9.58 11.91
C SER A 16 1.11 10.58 10.78
N VAL A 17 1.88 11.62 11.07
CA VAL A 17 2.30 12.67 10.13
C VAL A 17 3.79 12.93 10.29
N SER A 18 4.50 13.04 9.18
CA SER A 18 5.91 13.45 9.15
C SER A 18 6.08 14.91 9.52
N ASP A 19 7.13 15.23 10.24
CA ASP A 19 7.55 16.61 10.45
C ASP A 19 8.18 17.17 9.17
N ALA A 20 7.54 18.17 8.57
CA ALA A 20 8.05 18.82 7.36
C ALA A 20 9.41 19.53 7.59
N ALA A 21 9.69 19.93 8.82
CA ALA A 21 10.99 20.54 9.17
C ALA A 21 12.08 19.49 9.39
N ASN A 22 11.72 18.24 9.71
CA ASN A 22 12.63 17.12 9.89
C ASN A 22 12.05 15.82 9.28
N PRO A 23 12.02 15.71 7.95
CA PRO A 23 11.38 14.58 7.26
C PRO A 23 12.09 13.24 7.47
N GLN A 24 13.28 13.24 8.08
CA GLN A 24 14.01 12.02 8.46
C GLN A 24 13.63 11.50 9.87
N ALA A 25 12.95 12.32 10.67
CA ALA A 25 12.42 11.85 11.95
C ALA A 25 11.25 10.89 11.73
N PRO A 26 11.05 9.93 12.64
CA PRO A 26 9.86 9.09 12.62
C PRO A 26 8.58 9.92 12.61
N ALA A 27 7.61 9.52 11.81
CA ALA A 27 6.30 10.15 11.82
C ALA A 27 5.63 9.98 13.19
N THR A 28 4.86 10.96 13.60
CA THR A 28 4.20 10.98 14.92
C THR A 28 2.69 11.04 14.80
N ALA A 29 1.99 10.46 15.77
CA ALA A 29 0.53 10.48 15.82
C ALA A 29 -0.02 11.91 15.73
N SER A 30 -1.03 12.11 14.88
CA SER A 30 -1.54 13.47 14.62
C SER A 30 -3.02 13.44 14.25
N PRO A 31 -3.83 14.38 14.80
CA PRO A 31 -5.23 14.53 14.41
C PRO A 31 -5.41 15.06 12.98
N LYS A 32 -4.31 15.32 12.26
CA LYS A 32 -4.27 15.68 10.84
C LYS A 32 -3.89 14.49 9.95
N SER A 33 -3.75 13.29 10.51
CA SER A 33 -3.47 12.06 9.79
C SER A 33 -4.57 11.72 8.77
N VAL A 34 -4.28 10.78 7.89
CA VAL A 34 -5.28 10.26 6.94
C VAL A 34 -6.46 9.67 7.70
N PHE A 35 -6.19 8.79 8.68
CA PHE A 35 -7.22 8.11 9.47
C PHE A 35 -8.12 9.11 10.20
N ASP A 36 -7.53 9.99 11.01
CA ASP A 36 -8.30 10.93 11.83
C ASP A 36 -9.09 11.95 11.00
N THR A 37 -8.55 12.33 9.83
CA THR A 37 -9.25 13.22 8.90
C THR A 37 -10.48 12.54 8.31
N LEU A 38 -10.38 11.30 7.88
CA LEU A 38 -11.48 10.54 7.28
C LEU A 38 -12.52 10.10 8.32
N ALA A 39 -12.08 9.73 9.53
CA ALA A 39 -12.95 9.25 10.61
C ALA A 39 -14.01 10.27 11.06
N ARG A 40 -13.84 11.54 10.69
CA ARG A 40 -14.84 12.60 10.96
C ARG A 40 -16.10 12.47 10.10
N SER A 41 -16.03 11.75 8.96
CA SER A 41 -17.12 11.71 7.96
C SER A 41 -17.36 10.33 7.35
N ALA A 42 -16.51 9.37 7.65
CA ALA A 42 -16.60 8.01 7.12
C ALA A 42 -16.24 6.98 8.19
N HIS A 43 -16.71 5.73 7.99
CA HIS A 43 -16.22 4.60 8.76
C HIS A 43 -14.89 4.14 8.17
N VAL A 44 -13.83 4.14 8.99
CA VAL A 44 -12.45 3.86 8.57
C VAL A 44 -11.88 2.75 9.45
N CYS A 45 -11.22 1.80 8.83
CA CYS A 45 -10.48 0.72 9.48
C CYS A 45 -9.03 0.76 9.01
N ALA A 46 -8.11 0.63 9.95
CA ALA A 46 -6.71 0.31 9.72
C ALA A 46 -6.34 -0.86 10.64
N TYR A 47 -5.40 -1.69 10.24
CA TYR A 47 -5.00 -2.85 11.03
C TYR A 47 -3.54 -3.19 10.82
N ASP A 48 -2.98 -3.90 11.77
CA ASP A 48 -1.61 -4.39 11.71
C ASP A 48 -1.62 -5.79 11.10
N ARG A 49 -0.89 -5.97 10.02
CA ARG A 49 -0.61 -7.31 9.50
C ARG A 49 0.41 -8.03 10.38
N PRO A 50 0.45 -9.38 10.35
CA PRO A 50 1.48 -10.14 11.03
C PRO A 50 2.90 -9.70 10.65
N GLY A 51 3.74 -9.47 11.65
CA GLY A 51 5.13 -9.09 11.47
C GLY A 51 5.39 -7.62 11.13
N THR A 52 4.36 -6.76 11.12
CA THR A 52 4.54 -5.31 10.93
C THR A 52 5.05 -4.65 12.20
N THR A 53 5.73 -3.52 12.04
CA THR A 53 6.27 -2.72 13.15
C THR A 53 5.72 -1.30 13.11
N SER A 54 5.50 -0.73 14.28
CA SER A 54 5.16 0.68 14.41
C SER A 54 6.34 1.59 14.09
N SER A 55 6.08 2.87 13.91
CA SER A 55 7.10 3.91 13.71
C SER A 55 8.11 4.00 14.88
N SER A 56 7.76 3.49 16.06
CA SER A 56 8.68 3.36 17.20
C SER A 56 9.59 2.12 17.11
N GLY A 57 9.41 1.25 16.12
CA GLY A 57 10.11 -0.02 15.96
C GLY A 57 9.54 -1.16 16.79
N ALA A 58 8.43 -0.95 17.50
CA ALA A 58 7.79 -2.04 18.26
C ALA A 58 7.03 -2.96 17.29
N LEU A 59 7.22 -4.28 17.48
CA LEU A 59 6.46 -5.29 16.73
C LEU A 59 4.96 -5.13 17.05
N SER A 60 4.14 -5.21 16.03
CA SER A 60 2.69 -5.13 16.17
C SER A 60 2.15 -6.35 16.96
N PRO A 61 1.03 -6.19 17.69
CA PRO A 61 0.47 -7.28 18.49
C PRO A 61 -0.31 -8.32 17.67
N SER A 62 -0.20 -8.29 16.34
CA SER A 62 -0.84 -9.27 15.47
C SER A 62 -0.33 -10.69 15.69
N THR A 63 -1.18 -11.67 15.40
CA THR A 63 -0.80 -13.10 15.49
C THR A 63 0.37 -13.38 14.56
N THR A 64 1.42 -14.02 15.07
CA THR A 64 2.57 -14.45 14.28
C THR A 64 2.16 -15.49 13.24
N VAL A 65 2.66 -15.34 12.01
CA VAL A 65 2.50 -16.29 10.91
C VAL A 65 3.84 -16.62 10.30
N THR A 66 3.92 -17.75 9.64
CA THR A 66 5.14 -18.15 8.92
C THR A 66 5.43 -17.18 7.79
N GLN A 67 6.65 -16.67 7.73
CA GLN A 67 7.15 -15.82 6.66
C GLN A 67 7.92 -16.64 5.61
N PRO A 68 7.94 -16.22 4.34
CA PRO A 68 7.30 -15.03 3.78
C PRO A 68 5.79 -15.18 3.59
N THR A 69 5.07 -14.06 3.54
CA THR A 69 3.65 -14.02 3.19
C THR A 69 3.44 -13.49 1.78
N THR A 70 2.35 -13.92 1.15
CA THR A 70 1.93 -13.48 -0.18
C THR A 70 0.81 -12.45 -0.11
N ALA A 71 0.46 -11.86 -1.25
CA ALA A 71 -0.70 -10.99 -1.34
C ALA A 71 -2.01 -11.76 -1.04
N GLN A 72 -2.07 -13.05 -1.41
CA GLN A 72 -3.21 -13.91 -1.09
C GLN A 72 -3.35 -14.17 0.40
N ASP A 73 -2.23 -14.40 1.11
CA ASP A 73 -2.27 -14.48 2.57
C ASP A 73 -2.81 -13.19 3.18
N GLY A 74 -2.37 -12.03 2.66
CA GLY A 74 -2.88 -10.73 3.10
C GLY A 74 -4.37 -10.53 2.81
N VAL A 75 -4.90 -11.04 1.69
CA VAL A 75 -6.34 -11.02 1.37
C VAL A 75 -7.10 -11.92 2.32
N ASN A 76 -6.63 -13.16 2.55
CA ASN A 76 -7.28 -14.13 3.44
C ASN A 76 -7.36 -13.60 4.88
N ASP A 77 -6.27 -13.01 5.38
CA ASP A 77 -6.23 -12.39 6.71
C ASP A 77 -7.20 -11.21 6.82
N LEU A 78 -7.25 -10.37 5.77
CA LEU A 78 -8.17 -9.24 5.73
C LEU A 78 -9.63 -9.67 5.73
N GLU A 79 -10.00 -10.68 4.94
CA GLU A 79 -11.36 -11.24 4.93
C GLU A 79 -11.77 -11.77 6.30
N ALA A 80 -10.90 -12.58 6.92
CA ALA A 80 -11.14 -13.11 8.24
C ALA A 80 -11.32 -11.99 9.28
N LEU A 81 -10.47 -10.95 9.21
CA LEU A 81 -10.55 -9.79 10.09
C LEU A 81 -11.86 -9.00 9.89
N LEU A 82 -12.21 -8.67 8.65
CA LEU A 82 -13.43 -7.92 8.34
C LEU A 82 -14.68 -8.68 8.79
N SER A 83 -14.69 -9.99 8.58
CA SER A 83 -15.77 -10.87 9.05
C SER A 83 -15.86 -10.90 10.58
N ALA A 84 -14.74 -11.13 11.28
CA ALA A 84 -14.68 -11.17 12.74
C ALA A 84 -15.09 -9.82 13.36
N ALA A 85 -14.65 -8.71 12.76
CA ALA A 85 -15.01 -7.36 13.15
C ALA A 85 -16.42 -6.94 12.69
N ARG A 86 -17.17 -7.82 12.02
CA ARG A 86 -18.51 -7.57 11.49
C ARG A 86 -18.59 -6.33 10.61
N GLN A 87 -17.55 -6.07 9.85
CA GLN A 87 -17.53 -4.98 8.89
C GLN A 87 -18.40 -5.33 7.67
N ARG A 88 -19.07 -4.34 7.13
CA ARG A 88 -20.02 -4.56 6.02
C ARG A 88 -19.47 -3.97 4.73
N ALA A 89 -19.44 -4.81 3.69
CA ALA A 89 -19.18 -4.38 2.32
C ALA A 89 -20.32 -3.48 1.79
N PRO A 90 -20.11 -2.70 0.72
CA PRO A 90 -18.85 -2.66 -0.03
C PRO A 90 -17.79 -1.71 0.58
N TYR A 91 -16.51 -1.96 0.26
CA TYR A 91 -15.38 -1.22 0.81
C TYR A 91 -14.73 -0.31 -0.24
N VAL A 92 -14.20 0.83 0.19
CA VAL A 92 -13.15 1.52 -0.54
C VAL A 92 -11.82 1.01 0.02
N MET A 93 -11.05 0.34 -0.84
CA MET A 93 -9.75 -0.22 -0.50
C MET A 93 -8.66 0.83 -0.73
N VAL A 94 -7.82 1.06 0.25
CA VAL A 94 -6.70 2.01 0.17
C VAL A 94 -5.43 1.28 0.53
N GLY A 95 -4.44 1.29 -0.36
CA GLY A 95 -3.19 0.59 -0.10
C GLY A 95 -1.96 1.40 -0.45
N ALA A 96 -1.01 1.48 0.48
CA ALA A 96 0.31 2.05 0.26
C ALA A 96 1.31 0.95 -0.08
N SER A 97 2.20 1.19 -1.06
CA SER A 97 3.29 0.28 -1.39
C SER A 97 2.83 -1.19 -1.51
N TRP A 98 3.32 -2.09 -0.67
CA TRP A 98 2.91 -3.50 -0.58
C TRP A 98 1.42 -3.67 -0.28
N GLY A 99 0.86 -2.89 0.65
CA GLY A 99 -0.58 -2.91 0.94
C GLY A 99 -1.43 -2.59 -0.29
N GLY A 100 -0.90 -1.84 -1.25
CA GLY A 100 -1.55 -1.59 -2.53
C GLY A 100 -1.63 -2.83 -3.43
N LEU A 101 -0.68 -3.76 -3.35
CA LEU A 101 -0.76 -5.02 -4.08
C LEU A 101 -1.86 -5.92 -3.50
N ILE A 102 -1.95 -6.00 -2.16
CA ILE A 102 -3.04 -6.71 -1.46
C ILE A 102 -4.40 -6.09 -1.81
N ALA A 103 -4.51 -4.77 -1.80
CA ALA A 103 -5.75 -4.07 -2.19
C ALA A 103 -6.19 -4.37 -3.63
N GLN A 104 -5.23 -4.45 -4.57
CA GLN A 104 -5.50 -4.82 -5.96
C GLN A 104 -6.00 -6.26 -6.07
N LEU A 105 -5.40 -7.20 -5.34
CA LEU A 105 -5.81 -8.60 -5.36
C LEU A 105 -7.20 -8.77 -4.73
N PHE A 106 -7.44 -8.17 -3.56
CA PHE A 106 -8.75 -8.15 -2.91
C PHE A 106 -9.84 -7.64 -3.87
N ALA A 107 -9.61 -6.50 -4.54
CA ALA A 107 -10.60 -5.93 -5.45
C ALA A 107 -10.92 -6.85 -6.64
N ARG A 108 -9.97 -7.64 -7.11
CA ARG A 108 -10.17 -8.61 -8.20
C ARG A 108 -10.96 -9.83 -7.76
N GLU A 109 -10.69 -10.34 -6.56
CA GLU A 109 -11.34 -11.54 -6.02
C GLU A 109 -12.71 -11.24 -5.43
N HIS A 110 -12.89 -10.02 -4.87
CA HIS A 110 -14.12 -9.56 -4.23
C HIS A 110 -14.75 -8.34 -4.96
N PRO A 111 -15.07 -8.46 -6.28
CA PRO A 111 -15.53 -7.33 -7.08
C PRO A 111 -16.87 -6.76 -6.60
N LYS A 112 -17.72 -7.55 -5.94
CA LYS A 112 -18.99 -7.10 -5.38
C LYS A 112 -18.83 -6.42 -4.02
N GLU A 113 -17.70 -6.63 -3.37
CA GLU A 113 -17.39 -6.06 -2.07
C GLU A 113 -16.51 -4.82 -2.18
N THR A 114 -16.06 -4.48 -3.39
CA THR A 114 -15.19 -3.34 -3.65
C THR A 114 -15.99 -2.21 -4.31
N ALA A 115 -16.13 -1.09 -3.62
CA ALA A 115 -16.79 0.11 -4.12
C ALA A 115 -15.83 1.10 -4.80
N GLY A 116 -14.55 1.02 -4.51
CA GLY A 116 -13.52 1.87 -5.07
C GLY A 116 -12.12 1.49 -4.58
N ILE A 117 -11.09 2.07 -5.21
CA ILE A 117 -9.70 1.79 -4.84
C ILE A 117 -8.85 3.07 -4.90
N VAL A 118 -7.98 3.25 -3.91
CA VAL A 118 -6.96 4.31 -3.88
C VAL A 118 -5.60 3.68 -3.65
N LEU A 119 -4.66 3.93 -4.54
CA LEU A 119 -3.32 3.34 -4.50
C LEU A 119 -2.28 4.43 -4.28
N VAL A 120 -1.53 4.31 -3.18
CA VAL A 120 -0.60 5.33 -2.70
C VAL A 120 0.82 4.83 -2.91
N ASP A 121 1.49 5.31 -3.95
CA ASP A 121 2.81 4.87 -4.43
C ASP A 121 2.97 3.34 -4.41
N SER A 122 1.96 2.66 -4.92
CA SER A 122 1.68 1.24 -4.75
C SER A 122 2.63 0.33 -5.53
N ALA A 123 2.99 -0.80 -4.96
CA ALA A 123 3.52 -1.91 -5.74
C ALA A 123 2.47 -2.43 -6.74
N SER A 124 2.93 -2.96 -7.87
CA SER A 124 2.05 -3.48 -8.91
C SER A 124 2.78 -4.47 -9.82
N ALA A 125 2.02 -5.22 -10.62
CA ALA A 125 2.58 -6.13 -11.62
C ALA A 125 3.47 -5.41 -12.66
N PHE A 126 3.32 -4.10 -12.81
CA PHE A 126 4.11 -3.33 -13.76
C PHE A 126 5.55 -3.11 -13.32
N LEU A 127 5.89 -3.23 -12.04
CA LEU A 127 7.27 -3.09 -11.55
C LEU A 127 8.22 -4.07 -12.23
N LYS A 128 7.82 -5.34 -12.37
CA LYS A 128 8.63 -6.34 -13.08
C LYS A 128 8.87 -5.98 -14.56
N LYS A 129 7.95 -5.22 -15.16
CA LYS A 129 8.04 -4.78 -16.56
C LYS A 129 8.90 -3.53 -16.74
N THR A 130 8.90 -2.64 -15.75
CA THR A 130 9.59 -1.35 -15.84
C THR A 130 11.01 -1.38 -15.28
N PHE A 131 11.26 -2.23 -14.30
CA PHE A 131 12.62 -2.45 -13.80
C PHE A 131 13.47 -3.19 -14.84
N THR A 132 14.76 -2.87 -14.90
CA THR A 132 15.69 -3.71 -15.64
C THR A 132 15.78 -5.10 -14.99
N PRO A 133 16.14 -6.16 -15.74
CA PRO A 133 16.33 -7.49 -15.16
C PRO A 133 17.27 -7.49 -13.94
N THR A 134 18.33 -6.67 -13.98
CA THR A 134 19.29 -6.54 -12.87
C THR A 134 18.64 -5.87 -11.65
N GLN A 135 17.93 -4.75 -11.83
CA GLN A 135 17.24 -4.09 -10.73
C GLN A 135 16.20 -5.02 -10.07
N TRP A 136 15.45 -5.75 -10.88
CA TRP A 136 14.47 -6.72 -10.39
C TRP A 136 15.14 -7.86 -9.61
N SER A 137 16.18 -8.48 -10.17
CA SER A 137 16.90 -9.56 -9.50
C SER A 137 17.51 -9.10 -8.18
N ASN A 138 18.17 -7.93 -8.18
CA ASN A 138 18.77 -7.38 -6.97
C ASN A 138 17.73 -7.08 -5.91
N TRP A 139 16.58 -6.53 -6.30
CA TRP A 139 15.48 -6.26 -5.35
C TRP A 139 14.96 -7.55 -4.72
N MET A 140 14.74 -8.60 -5.51
CA MET A 140 14.32 -9.91 -4.98
C MET A 140 15.38 -10.52 -4.06
N THR A 141 16.66 -10.33 -4.34
CA THR A 141 17.76 -10.75 -3.46
C THR A 141 17.72 -9.99 -2.12
N VAL A 142 17.59 -8.67 -2.15
CA VAL A 142 17.51 -7.84 -0.92
C VAL A 142 16.32 -8.25 -0.06
N ILE A 143 15.16 -8.50 -0.67
CA ILE A 143 13.98 -8.98 0.07
C ILE A 143 14.23 -10.37 0.67
N ALA A 144 14.86 -11.27 -0.07
CA ALA A 144 15.16 -12.62 0.43
C ALA A 144 16.18 -12.59 1.58
N GLU A 145 17.19 -11.72 1.49
CA GLU A 145 18.21 -11.53 2.53
C GLU A 145 17.63 -10.85 3.80
N ALA A 146 16.63 -9.99 3.64
CA ALA A 146 15.94 -9.37 4.78
C ALA A 146 15.09 -10.36 5.61
N ARG A 147 14.85 -11.58 5.09
CA ARG A 147 14.15 -12.68 5.80
C ARG A 147 14.95 -13.33 6.93
N THR A 148 15.80 -12.59 7.59
CA THR A 148 16.61 -13.12 8.69
C THR A 148 15.86 -13.19 10.00
N ASP A 149 14.81 -12.40 10.15
CA ASP A 149 13.94 -12.37 11.31
C ASP A 149 12.58 -13.01 10.96
N PRO A 150 12.26 -14.21 11.50
CA PRO A 150 11.01 -14.89 11.19
C PRO A 150 9.76 -14.17 11.73
N ASP A 151 9.93 -13.23 12.65
CA ASP A 151 8.84 -12.47 13.23
C ASP A 151 8.48 -11.23 12.43
N LEU A 152 9.35 -10.77 11.49
CA LEU A 152 9.12 -9.60 10.68
C LEU A 152 8.46 -9.92 9.34
N GLU A 153 7.53 -9.06 8.91
CA GLU A 153 6.85 -9.19 7.63
C GLU A 153 7.85 -9.21 6.46
N SER A 154 7.78 -10.27 5.68
CA SER A 154 8.62 -10.48 4.50
C SER A 154 7.74 -10.81 3.28
N PRO A 155 7.43 -9.82 2.42
CA PRO A 155 6.59 -10.06 1.26
C PRO A 155 7.23 -10.99 0.22
N ASP A 156 6.48 -11.98 -0.28
CA ASP A 156 6.85 -12.74 -1.48
C ASP A 156 6.26 -12.07 -2.73
N TYR A 157 6.98 -11.10 -3.28
CA TYR A 157 6.54 -10.39 -4.49
C TYR A 157 6.44 -11.30 -5.71
N VAL A 158 7.28 -12.33 -5.83
CA VAL A 158 7.27 -13.22 -7.02
C VAL A 158 5.97 -14.00 -7.07
N THR A 159 5.63 -14.68 -5.97
CA THR A 159 4.38 -15.44 -5.85
C THR A 159 3.18 -14.51 -5.95
N SER A 160 3.19 -13.37 -5.26
CA SER A 160 2.09 -12.40 -5.26
C SER A 160 1.79 -11.80 -6.64
N LEU A 161 2.82 -11.57 -7.46
CA LEU A 161 2.58 -11.12 -8.84
C LEU A 161 1.98 -12.23 -9.72
N ALA A 162 2.29 -13.50 -9.45
CA ALA A 162 1.66 -14.63 -10.13
C ALA A 162 0.19 -14.78 -9.69
N GLU A 163 -0.10 -14.63 -8.39
CA GLU A 163 -1.47 -14.58 -7.85
C GLU A 163 -2.29 -13.47 -8.52
N LEU A 164 -1.75 -12.25 -8.56
CA LEU A 164 -2.41 -11.12 -9.20
C LEU A 164 -2.64 -11.36 -10.71
N ALA A 165 -1.72 -12.02 -11.40
CA ALA A 165 -1.86 -12.35 -12.81
C ALA A 165 -2.92 -13.43 -13.07
N ALA A 166 -3.11 -14.37 -12.14
CA ALA A 166 -4.10 -15.43 -12.20
C ALA A 166 -5.51 -14.97 -11.77
N ALA A 167 -5.59 -13.89 -10.99
CA ALA A 167 -6.84 -13.36 -10.46
C ALA A 167 -7.76 -12.81 -11.58
N PRO A 168 -9.07 -12.72 -11.34
CA PRO A 168 -10.01 -12.12 -12.28
C PRO A 168 -9.63 -10.69 -12.69
N ALA A 169 -10.28 -10.17 -13.71
CA ALA A 169 -10.07 -8.78 -14.13
C ALA A 169 -10.48 -7.80 -13.01
N MET A 170 -9.75 -6.67 -12.92
CA MET A 170 -10.10 -5.61 -12.00
C MET A 170 -11.53 -5.11 -12.26
N PRO A 171 -12.36 -4.95 -11.22
CA PRO A 171 -13.68 -4.38 -11.39
C PRO A 171 -13.60 -2.92 -11.85
N ARG A 172 -14.59 -2.48 -12.59
CA ARG A 172 -14.72 -1.07 -12.99
C ARG A 172 -15.34 -0.26 -11.85
N VAL A 173 -14.50 0.21 -10.96
CA VAL A 173 -14.87 1.03 -9.80
C VAL A 173 -14.11 2.36 -9.83
N PRO A 174 -14.58 3.41 -9.17
CA PRO A 174 -13.81 4.64 -8.99
C PRO A 174 -12.41 4.34 -8.46
N ALA A 175 -11.39 4.88 -9.10
CA ALA A 175 -9.99 4.64 -8.75
C ALA A 175 -9.16 5.91 -8.79
N GLU A 176 -8.23 6.05 -7.85
CA GLU A 176 -7.18 7.06 -7.85
C GLU A 176 -5.82 6.43 -7.57
N VAL A 177 -4.79 6.91 -8.24
CA VAL A 177 -3.39 6.51 -8.04
C VAL A 177 -2.59 7.76 -7.69
N LEU A 178 -1.95 7.76 -6.52
CA LEU A 178 -1.02 8.80 -6.10
C LEU A 178 0.40 8.27 -6.27
N SER A 179 1.29 9.04 -6.88
CA SER A 179 2.70 8.69 -7.01
C SER A 179 3.62 9.77 -6.47
N SER A 180 4.75 9.36 -5.93
CA SER A 180 5.81 10.24 -5.48
C SER A 180 6.31 11.15 -6.62
N ASP A 181 6.65 12.40 -6.32
CA ASP A 181 7.32 13.33 -7.24
C ASP A 181 8.64 13.86 -6.69
N GLN A 182 8.98 13.48 -5.46
CA GLN A 182 10.31 13.66 -4.90
C GLN A 182 11.09 12.35 -4.98
N LYS A 183 12.35 12.45 -5.40
CA LYS A 183 13.22 11.29 -5.63
C LYS A 183 13.42 10.48 -4.35
N TRP A 184 13.20 9.20 -4.47
CA TRP A 184 13.60 8.17 -3.51
C TRP A 184 14.15 6.95 -4.26
N ASP A 185 14.70 5.98 -3.57
CA ASP A 185 15.32 4.83 -4.23
C ASP A 185 15.26 3.59 -3.34
N LEU A 186 15.09 2.42 -3.95
CA LEU A 186 15.23 1.14 -3.25
C LEU A 186 16.68 0.82 -2.89
N GLY A 187 17.66 1.50 -3.52
CA GLY A 187 19.07 1.31 -3.24
C GLY A 187 19.65 -0.04 -3.66
N VAL A 188 18.91 -0.83 -4.44
CA VAL A 188 19.25 -2.22 -4.76
C VAL A 188 20.31 -2.39 -5.85
N THR A 189 20.63 -1.34 -6.61
CA THR A 189 21.64 -1.39 -7.67
C THR A 189 22.53 -0.15 -7.59
N PRO A 190 23.80 -0.26 -7.18
CA PRO A 190 24.69 0.87 -7.08
C PRO A 190 24.74 1.70 -8.37
N GLY A 191 24.56 3.01 -8.24
CA GLY A 191 24.60 3.97 -9.35
C GLY A 191 23.41 3.94 -10.31
N GLN A 192 22.42 3.10 -10.08
CA GLN A 192 21.22 3.00 -10.91
C GLN A 192 19.96 3.20 -10.06
N SER A 193 19.31 4.36 -10.24
CA SER A 193 18.07 4.65 -9.51
C SER A 193 16.92 3.80 -10.02
N THR A 194 16.15 3.23 -9.10
CA THR A 194 14.90 2.50 -9.38
C THR A 194 13.69 3.44 -9.50
N TRP A 195 13.80 4.69 -9.04
CA TRP A 195 12.69 5.64 -8.99
C TRP A 195 12.06 5.93 -10.37
N PRO A 196 12.80 6.16 -11.48
CA PRO A 196 12.18 6.35 -12.80
C PRO A 196 11.35 5.16 -13.25
N ALA A 197 11.80 3.93 -12.97
CA ALA A 197 11.08 2.70 -13.29
C ALA A 197 9.83 2.53 -12.41
N TRP A 198 9.92 2.94 -11.13
CA TRP A 198 8.78 2.98 -10.21
C TRP A 198 7.70 3.94 -10.72
N LEU A 199 8.06 5.17 -11.12
CA LEU A 199 7.13 6.14 -11.69
C LEU A 199 6.48 5.63 -12.97
N ALA A 200 7.25 5.01 -13.87
CA ALA A 200 6.71 4.39 -15.06
C ALA A 200 5.69 3.28 -14.74
N ALA A 201 5.91 2.52 -13.66
CA ALA A 201 4.95 1.52 -13.20
C ALA A 201 3.66 2.17 -12.65
N GLN A 202 3.75 3.32 -11.94
CA GLN A 202 2.57 4.06 -11.47
C GLN A 202 1.72 4.58 -12.65
N ASP A 203 2.37 5.10 -13.69
CA ASP A 203 1.68 5.52 -14.92
C ASP A 203 0.92 4.37 -15.61
N LEU A 204 1.55 3.20 -15.69
CA LEU A 204 0.93 2.00 -16.25
C LEU A 204 -0.24 1.53 -15.38
N LEU A 205 -0.05 1.57 -14.07
CA LEU A 205 -1.07 1.19 -13.10
C LEU A 205 -2.30 2.09 -13.22
N ALA A 206 -2.11 3.41 -13.20
CA ALA A 206 -3.21 4.37 -13.34
C ALA A 206 -4.00 4.16 -14.65
N ARG A 207 -3.29 3.99 -15.77
CA ARG A 207 -3.94 3.70 -17.07
C ARG A 207 -4.70 2.38 -17.06
N SER A 208 -4.17 1.34 -16.42
CA SER A 208 -4.82 0.02 -16.37
C SER A 208 -6.12 0.01 -15.57
N LEU A 209 -6.27 0.95 -14.65
CA LEU A 209 -7.43 1.12 -13.78
C LEU A 209 -8.41 2.18 -14.27
N ASP A 210 -8.10 2.88 -15.37
CA ASP A 210 -8.81 4.11 -15.79
C ASP A 210 -8.92 5.11 -14.62
N ALA A 211 -7.84 5.19 -13.83
CA ALA A 211 -7.78 5.97 -12.59
C ALA A 211 -7.35 7.41 -12.85
N THR A 212 -7.82 8.33 -12.01
CA THR A 212 -7.18 9.64 -11.88
C THR A 212 -5.76 9.46 -11.33
N HIS A 213 -4.75 9.95 -12.05
CA HIS A 213 -3.35 9.89 -11.61
C HIS A 213 -2.91 11.21 -10.98
N ILE A 214 -2.60 11.20 -9.70
CA ILE A 214 -2.10 12.35 -8.93
C ILE A 214 -0.59 12.22 -8.80
N GLY A 215 0.14 12.78 -9.76
CA GLY A 215 1.61 12.72 -9.82
C GLY A 215 2.32 13.97 -9.29
N LYS A 216 1.59 14.91 -8.67
CA LYS A 216 2.15 16.11 -8.01
C LYS A 216 1.81 16.06 -6.54
N THR A 217 2.51 15.20 -5.82
CA THR A 217 2.25 14.93 -4.40
C THR A 217 3.12 15.73 -3.45
N ASN A 218 4.21 16.34 -3.95
CA ASN A 218 5.24 16.98 -3.14
C ASN A 218 5.76 16.03 -2.04
N SER A 219 5.99 14.78 -2.41
CA SER A 219 6.33 13.70 -1.48
C SER A 219 7.27 12.67 -2.11
N GLY A 220 8.10 12.03 -1.28
CA GLY A 220 8.72 10.76 -1.58
C GLY A 220 7.75 9.59 -1.45
N HIS A 221 8.27 8.38 -1.17
CA HIS A 221 7.47 7.14 -1.07
C HIS A 221 6.39 7.19 0.04
N GLY A 222 6.66 7.87 1.14
CA GLY A 222 5.77 7.95 2.30
C GLY A 222 4.65 8.99 2.15
N ILE A 223 3.88 8.99 1.06
CA ILE A 223 2.85 10.00 0.78
C ILE A 223 1.81 10.09 1.90
N ALA A 224 1.43 8.96 2.49
CA ALA A 224 0.42 8.90 3.54
C ALA A 224 0.78 9.74 4.77
N VAL A 225 2.06 9.73 5.17
CA VAL A 225 2.54 10.50 6.32
C VAL A 225 3.05 11.90 5.95
N GLN A 226 3.52 12.10 4.71
CA GLN A 226 4.06 13.38 4.25
C GLN A 226 2.95 14.33 3.75
N GLN A 227 1.92 13.78 3.11
CA GLN A 227 0.81 14.55 2.51
C GLN A 227 -0.56 13.98 2.88
N PRO A 228 -0.86 13.81 4.19
CA PRO A 228 -2.08 13.12 4.64
C PRO A 228 -3.36 13.79 4.14
N ALA A 229 -3.38 15.11 4.01
CA ALA A 229 -4.54 15.85 3.51
C ALA A 229 -4.84 15.51 2.04
N LEU A 230 -3.81 15.37 1.20
CA LEU A 230 -3.95 14.99 -0.20
C LEU A 230 -4.51 13.56 -0.33
N VAL A 231 -3.97 12.63 0.45
CA VAL A 231 -4.45 11.23 0.46
C VAL A 231 -5.89 11.16 0.96
N ALA A 232 -6.22 11.86 2.04
CA ALA A 232 -7.60 11.91 2.55
C ALA A 232 -8.58 12.51 1.52
N GLN A 233 -8.16 13.52 0.75
CA GLN A 233 -8.95 14.10 -0.33
C GLN A 233 -9.18 13.10 -1.47
N ALA A 234 -8.16 12.37 -1.92
CA ALA A 234 -8.28 11.33 -2.94
C ALA A 234 -9.27 10.25 -2.50
N ILE A 235 -9.16 9.77 -1.25
CA ILE A 235 -10.10 8.80 -0.69
C ILE A 235 -11.53 9.35 -0.64
N ALA A 236 -11.71 10.58 -0.21
CA ALA A 236 -13.03 11.23 -0.17
C ALA A 236 -13.64 11.36 -1.58
N THR A 237 -12.83 11.64 -2.60
CA THR A 237 -13.25 11.69 -4.01
C THR A 237 -13.77 10.32 -4.48
N VAL A 238 -13.02 9.24 -4.19
CA VAL A 238 -13.44 7.88 -4.53
C VAL A 238 -14.72 7.51 -3.78
N LEU A 239 -14.80 7.80 -2.48
CA LEU A 239 -16.01 7.58 -1.67
C LEU A 239 -17.25 8.29 -2.25
N HIS A 240 -17.08 9.52 -2.73
CA HIS A 240 -18.18 10.29 -3.35
C HIS A 240 -18.64 9.66 -4.67
N ARG A 241 -17.70 9.20 -5.49
CA ARG A 241 -17.99 8.57 -6.80
C ARG A 241 -18.53 7.14 -6.67
N ALA A 242 -18.32 6.48 -5.53
CA ALA A 242 -18.77 5.12 -5.23
C ALA A 242 -20.23 5.03 -4.69
N ARG A 243 -20.85 6.17 -4.43
CA ARG A 243 -22.26 6.30 -4.00
C ARG A 243 -23.20 6.30 -5.19
#